data_c40d65723961c4d6e6fb7ca2265d526e
#
_entry.id   c40d65723961c4d6e6fb7ca2265d526e
#
_cell.length_a   1.000
_cell.length_b   1.000
_cell.length_c   1.000
_cell.angle_alpha   90.00
_cell.angle_beta   90.00
_cell.angle_gamma   90.00
#
_symmetry.space_group_name_H-M   'P 1'
#
loop_
_entity.id
_entity.type
_entity.pdbx_description
1 polymer ?
#
loop_
_entity_poly.entity_id
_entity_poly.type
_entity_poly.pdbx_seq_one_letter_code
_entity_poly.pdbx_strand_id
1 'polypeptide(L)'
;MMHPFTRSSIFALVVAALASLSFASGMPFPAVANGKVFLQEKDSPYVLEQGVVVAPNDTFVVEPGVTVLMGEFAKLMLQGTVQIMGSSEKPVVFSGADSVMNWNGFHVMSSARPFVIKNLVVENAFRNTIFRSNGTLENVRFFNNYYGLWVDESPDVTLSHCTFAHNRYALSVRAGRVVLNGTSVSENVYGLYLETAGKIDGDTDLVRNNQESDIRSEASDMKMTKKRVRRNVWHNIESFF
;
A
#
# COMPACT_ATOMS: atom_id res chain seq x y z
N MET A 1 -17.48 -81.27 -3.85
CA MET A 1 -18.28 -80.18 -3.31
C MET A 1 -17.44 -78.90 -3.34
N MET A 2 -17.72 -78.04 -4.30
CA MET A 2 -16.99 -76.77 -4.51
C MET A 2 -17.81 -75.64 -3.90
N HIS A 3 -17.22 -74.88 -2.99
CA HIS A 3 -17.78 -73.64 -2.51
C HIS A 3 -17.24 -72.46 -3.33
N PRO A 4 -18.09 -71.54 -3.75
CA PRO A 4 -17.65 -70.39 -4.50
C PRO A 4 -17.11 -69.24 -3.60
N PHE A 5 -15.97 -68.70 -3.95
CA PHE A 5 -15.41 -67.51 -3.40
C PHE A 5 -16.21 -66.28 -3.84
N THR A 6 -16.82 -65.60 -2.87
CA THR A 6 -17.42 -64.28 -3.08
C THR A 6 -16.32 -63.21 -3.08
N ARG A 7 -16.15 -62.53 -4.22
CA ARG A 7 -15.30 -61.34 -4.38
C ARG A 7 -16.05 -60.14 -3.77
N SER A 8 -15.56 -59.68 -2.64
CA SER A 8 -16.00 -58.41 -2.08
C SER A 8 -15.27 -57.26 -2.79
N SER A 9 -16.02 -56.48 -3.58
CA SER A 9 -15.53 -55.28 -4.22
C SER A 9 -15.50 -54.18 -3.21
N ILE A 10 -14.31 -53.78 -2.80
CA ILE A 10 -14.09 -52.56 -1.98
C ILE A 10 -14.13 -51.37 -2.98
N PHE A 11 -15.25 -50.64 -2.96
CA PHE A 11 -15.34 -49.32 -3.57
C PHE A 11 -14.57 -48.35 -2.66
N ALA A 12 -13.37 -47.98 -3.08
CA ALA A 12 -12.65 -46.87 -2.48
C ALA A 12 -13.35 -45.57 -2.90
N LEU A 13 -14.08 -44.98 -1.97
CA LEU A 13 -14.64 -43.65 -2.12
C LEU A 13 -13.49 -42.63 -2.00
N VAL A 14 -13.00 -42.16 -3.14
CA VAL A 14 -12.08 -41.01 -3.16
C VAL A 14 -12.93 -39.76 -2.92
N VAL A 15 -12.99 -39.34 -1.66
CA VAL A 15 -13.49 -38.01 -1.30
C VAL A 15 -12.42 -37.00 -1.71
N ALA A 16 -12.54 -36.44 -2.90
CA ALA A 16 -11.81 -35.24 -3.26
C ALA A 16 -12.31 -34.10 -2.36
N ALA A 17 -11.54 -33.77 -1.34
CA ALA A 17 -11.72 -32.54 -0.60
C ALA A 17 -11.39 -31.38 -1.55
N LEU A 18 -12.41 -30.85 -2.19
CA LEU A 18 -12.34 -29.52 -2.78
C LEU A 18 -12.15 -28.55 -1.63
N ALA A 19 -10.90 -28.18 -1.36
CA ALA A 19 -10.62 -27.00 -0.59
C ALA A 19 -11.28 -25.86 -1.36
N SER A 20 -12.44 -25.41 -0.94
CA SER A 20 -13.04 -24.17 -1.40
C SER A 20 -12.09 -23.06 -0.95
N LEU A 21 -11.24 -22.60 -1.86
CA LEU A 21 -10.60 -21.31 -1.74
C LEU A 21 -11.76 -20.32 -1.63
N SER A 22 -11.93 -19.77 -0.43
CA SER A 22 -12.90 -18.71 -0.16
C SER A 22 -12.35 -17.46 -0.84
N PHE A 23 -12.66 -17.28 -2.13
CA PHE A 23 -12.37 -16.02 -2.80
C PHE A 23 -13.28 -14.96 -2.20
N ALA A 24 -12.72 -13.81 -1.88
CA ALA A 24 -13.52 -12.65 -1.51
C ALA A 24 -14.61 -12.44 -2.55
N SER A 25 -15.86 -12.35 -2.11
CA SER A 25 -16.98 -12.10 -3.01
C SER A 25 -16.92 -10.67 -3.51
N GLY A 26 -16.76 -10.47 -4.82
CA GLY A 26 -16.74 -9.15 -5.44
C GLY A 26 -16.68 -9.23 -6.97
N MET A 27 -16.80 -8.08 -7.62
CA MET A 27 -16.64 -7.99 -9.08
C MET A 27 -15.16 -8.08 -9.44
N PRO A 28 -14.78 -8.82 -10.48
CA PRO A 28 -13.40 -8.81 -10.95
C PRO A 28 -12.95 -7.39 -11.28
N PHE A 29 -11.72 -7.05 -10.93
CA PHE A 29 -11.15 -5.75 -11.28
C PHE A 29 -11.13 -5.57 -12.80
N PRO A 30 -11.69 -4.48 -13.36
CA PRO A 30 -11.86 -4.34 -14.79
C PRO A 30 -10.52 -4.15 -15.51
N ALA A 31 -10.41 -4.72 -16.70
CA ALA A 31 -9.32 -4.41 -17.60
C ALA A 31 -9.42 -2.96 -18.11
N VAL A 32 -8.30 -2.43 -18.64
CA VAL A 32 -8.30 -1.14 -19.32
C VAL A 32 -9.19 -1.22 -20.56
N ALA A 33 -10.20 -0.37 -20.64
CA ALA A 33 -11.07 -0.26 -21.77
C ALA A 33 -11.07 1.18 -22.30
N ASN A 34 -10.83 1.37 -23.61
CA ASN A 34 -10.75 2.68 -24.26
C ASN A 34 -9.83 3.68 -23.53
N GLY A 35 -8.68 3.22 -23.07
CA GLY A 35 -7.71 4.05 -22.34
C GLY A 35 -8.16 4.45 -20.93
N LYS A 36 -9.10 3.72 -20.31
CA LYS A 36 -9.62 4.04 -18.99
C LYS A 36 -9.89 2.79 -18.17
N VAL A 37 -9.53 2.88 -16.89
CA VAL A 37 -10.07 2.03 -15.81
C VAL A 37 -10.98 2.90 -14.97
N PHE A 38 -12.25 2.52 -14.87
CA PHE A 38 -13.24 3.27 -14.11
C PHE A 38 -13.95 2.34 -13.12
N LEU A 39 -13.72 2.61 -11.82
CA LEU A 39 -14.34 1.87 -10.74
C LEU A 39 -15.54 2.65 -10.21
N GLN A 40 -16.73 2.03 -10.27
CA GLN A 40 -17.99 2.61 -9.89
C GLN A 40 -18.51 2.02 -8.58
N GLU A 41 -19.14 2.83 -7.74
CA GLU A 41 -19.68 2.39 -6.44
C GLU A 41 -20.69 1.24 -6.59
N LYS A 42 -21.54 1.27 -7.61
CA LYS A 42 -22.59 0.27 -7.84
C LYS A 42 -22.07 -1.16 -8.07
N ASP A 43 -20.82 -1.29 -8.50
CA ASP A 43 -20.19 -2.57 -8.82
C ASP A 43 -19.17 -3.00 -7.71
N SER A 44 -19.09 -2.19 -6.63
CA SER A 44 -18.22 -2.47 -5.48
C SER A 44 -18.77 -3.63 -4.61
N PRO A 45 -17.90 -4.43 -3.98
CA PRO A 45 -16.44 -4.38 -4.01
C PRO A 45 -15.85 -5.02 -5.29
N TYR A 46 -14.69 -4.50 -5.71
CA TYR A 46 -13.88 -5.11 -6.75
C TYR A 46 -12.81 -6.01 -6.15
N VAL A 47 -12.44 -7.09 -6.85
CA VAL A 47 -11.34 -7.99 -6.45
C VAL A 47 -10.21 -7.89 -7.46
N LEU A 48 -9.03 -7.47 -6.98
CA LEU A 48 -7.79 -7.46 -7.75
C LEU A 48 -6.91 -8.63 -7.28
N GLU A 49 -6.95 -9.75 -7.99
CA GLU A 49 -6.20 -10.96 -7.63
C GLU A 49 -4.70 -10.86 -7.96
N GLN A 50 -4.36 -10.15 -9.01
CA GLN A 50 -2.99 -10.05 -9.54
C GLN A 50 -2.59 -8.60 -9.79
N GLY A 51 -1.42 -8.40 -10.40
CA GLY A 51 -0.96 -7.07 -10.76
C GLY A 51 -1.72 -6.48 -11.95
N VAL A 52 -2.09 -5.20 -11.84
CA VAL A 52 -2.64 -4.40 -12.94
C VAL A 52 -1.75 -3.19 -13.18
N VAL A 53 -1.54 -2.87 -14.46
CA VAL A 53 -0.82 -1.67 -14.92
C VAL A 53 -1.80 -0.79 -15.69
N VAL A 54 -1.99 0.44 -15.20
CA VAL A 54 -2.63 1.53 -15.95
C VAL A 54 -1.50 2.28 -16.68
N ALA A 55 -1.47 2.15 -18.00
CA ALA A 55 -0.37 2.65 -18.83
C ALA A 55 -0.31 4.20 -18.86
N PRO A 56 0.80 4.82 -19.35
CA PRO A 56 0.99 6.28 -19.28
C PRO A 56 -0.11 7.10 -19.97
N ASN A 57 -0.72 6.57 -21.03
CA ASN A 57 -1.78 7.28 -21.76
C ASN A 57 -3.19 6.97 -21.24
N ASP A 58 -3.30 6.08 -20.28
CA ASP A 58 -4.57 5.67 -19.73
C ASP A 58 -4.97 6.53 -18.51
N THR A 59 -6.23 6.43 -18.13
CA THR A 59 -6.77 7.14 -16.98
C THR A 59 -7.33 6.14 -15.98
N PHE A 60 -6.98 6.30 -14.71
CA PHE A 60 -7.53 5.57 -13.59
C PHE A 60 -8.45 6.48 -12.77
N VAL A 61 -9.72 6.15 -12.72
CA VAL A 61 -10.74 6.92 -11.98
C VAL A 61 -11.49 6.01 -11.03
N VAL A 62 -11.64 6.45 -9.78
CA VAL A 62 -12.36 5.72 -8.74
C VAL A 62 -13.42 6.65 -8.11
N GLU A 63 -14.68 6.21 -8.14
CA GLU A 63 -15.80 6.92 -7.51
C GLU A 63 -15.78 6.80 -5.98
N PRO A 64 -16.48 7.71 -5.27
CA PRO A 64 -16.70 7.58 -3.84
C PRO A 64 -17.37 6.25 -3.47
N GLY A 65 -17.00 5.67 -2.32
CA GLY A 65 -17.62 4.44 -1.80
C GLY A 65 -17.10 3.14 -2.40
N VAL A 66 -16.18 3.22 -3.36
CA VAL A 66 -15.58 2.01 -3.96
C VAL A 66 -14.63 1.34 -2.97
N THR A 67 -14.79 0.03 -2.83
CA THR A 67 -13.84 -0.86 -2.14
C THR A 67 -13.14 -1.75 -3.16
N VAL A 68 -11.81 -1.85 -3.06
CA VAL A 68 -11.00 -2.81 -3.83
C VAL A 68 -10.34 -3.76 -2.84
N LEU A 69 -10.67 -5.03 -2.97
CA LEU A 69 -10.10 -6.13 -2.21
C LEU A 69 -8.89 -6.67 -2.98
N MET A 70 -7.74 -6.62 -2.34
CA MET A 70 -6.45 -6.98 -2.94
C MET A 70 -6.08 -8.41 -2.57
N GLY A 71 -5.82 -9.24 -3.57
CA GLY A 71 -5.28 -10.58 -3.37
C GLY A 71 -3.83 -10.56 -2.89
N GLU A 72 -3.33 -11.70 -2.49
CA GLU A 72 -1.94 -11.87 -2.07
C GLU A 72 -0.99 -11.47 -3.20
N PHE A 73 -0.01 -10.61 -2.91
CA PHE A 73 0.94 -10.02 -3.87
C PHE A 73 0.31 -9.18 -4.98
N ALA A 74 -1.01 -8.93 -4.96
CA ALA A 74 -1.63 -8.02 -5.91
C ALA A 74 -0.93 -6.66 -5.91
N LYS A 75 -0.79 -6.06 -7.09
CA LYS A 75 -0.09 -4.79 -7.27
C LYS A 75 -0.86 -3.90 -8.24
N LEU A 76 -1.12 -2.67 -7.81
CA LEU A 76 -1.76 -1.67 -8.67
C LEU A 76 -0.71 -0.64 -9.11
N MET A 77 -0.30 -0.70 -10.38
CA MET A 77 0.69 0.23 -10.94
C MET A 77 0.01 1.27 -11.81
N LEU A 78 0.14 2.53 -11.45
CA LEU A 78 -0.54 3.68 -12.04
C LEU A 78 0.49 4.60 -12.69
N GLN A 79 0.62 4.53 -14.02
CA GLN A 79 1.55 5.36 -14.80
C GLN A 79 0.83 6.48 -15.56
N GLY A 80 -0.48 6.39 -15.71
CA GLY A 80 -1.31 7.36 -16.42
C GLY A 80 -1.85 8.47 -15.51
N THR A 81 -3.00 9.03 -15.92
CA THR A 81 -3.73 10.00 -15.09
C THR A 81 -4.43 9.30 -13.94
N VAL A 82 -4.23 9.76 -12.69
CA VAL A 82 -4.80 9.14 -11.50
C VAL A 82 -5.74 10.10 -10.80
N GLN A 83 -6.99 9.67 -10.63
CA GLN A 83 -8.06 10.39 -9.93
C GLN A 83 -8.81 9.42 -9.01
N ILE A 84 -8.54 9.48 -7.71
CA ILE A 84 -9.27 8.73 -6.69
C ILE A 84 -10.04 9.76 -5.88
N MET A 85 -11.36 9.74 -5.99
CA MET A 85 -12.23 10.85 -5.56
C MET A 85 -13.26 10.37 -4.54
N GLY A 86 -12.80 9.79 -3.42
CA GLY A 86 -13.68 9.48 -2.29
C GLY A 86 -14.29 10.75 -1.66
N SER A 87 -15.31 10.60 -0.85
CA SER A 87 -15.86 11.66 0.01
C SER A 87 -15.69 11.31 1.50
N SER A 88 -15.96 12.26 2.38
CA SER A 88 -15.90 12.01 3.83
C SER A 88 -16.92 10.96 4.28
N GLU A 89 -18.09 10.92 3.66
CA GLU A 89 -19.16 9.97 3.95
C GLU A 89 -18.96 8.62 3.23
N LYS A 90 -18.29 8.66 2.09
CA LYS A 90 -18.03 7.50 1.21
C LYS A 90 -16.57 7.45 0.80
N PRO A 91 -15.66 7.10 1.70
CA PRO A 91 -14.25 6.95 1.34
C PRO A 91 -14.08 5.81 0.34
N VAL A 92 -13.01 5.89 -0.45
CA VAL A 92 -12.51 4.75 -1.22
C VAL A 92 -11.66 3.89 -0.28
N VAL A 93 -11.73 2.56 -0.42
CA VAL A 93 -10.96 1.63 0.42
C VAL A 93 -10.15 0.68 -0.46
N PHE A 94 -8.86 0.61 -0.21
CA PHE A 94 -7.97 -0.40 -0.75
C PHE A 94 -7.45 -1.26 0.41
N SER A 95 -7.87 -2.51 0.46
CA SER A 95 -7.54 -3.42 1.57
C SER A 95 -7.22 -4.83 1.07
N GLY A 96 -6.52 -5.61 1.88
CA GLY A 96 -6.34 -7.03 1.60
C GLY A 96 -7.67 -7.79 1.62
N ALA A 97 -7.86 -8.69 0.68
CA ALA A 97 -8.99 -9.61 0.68
C ALA A 97 -8.81 -10.65 1.79
N ASP A 98 -9.90 -11.01 2.49
CA ASP A 98 -9.93 -12.10 3.47
C ASP A 98 -8.75 -12.10 4.47
N SER A 99 -8.43 -10.93 5.04
CA SER A 99 -7.30 -10.75 5.96
C SER A 99 -5.90 -10.88 5.32
N VAL A 100 -5.80 -10.82 4.00
CA VAL A 100 -4.50 -10.72 3.32
C VAL A 100 -3.78 -9.46 3.78
N MET A 101 -2.60 -9.66 4.37
CA MET A 101 -1.80 -8.56 4.95
C MET A 101 -0.63 -8.12 4.07
N ASN A 102 -0.42 -8.74 2.91
CA ASN A 102 0.79 -8.57 2.12
C ASN A 102 0.51 -8.39 0.63
N TRP A 103 -0.51 -7.60 0.27
CA TRP A 103 -0.56 -7.15 -1.10
C TRP A 103 0.53 -6.08 -1.34
N ASN A 104 1.07 -6.03 -2.56
CA ASN A 104 2.27 -5.23 -2.82
C ASN A 104 2.09 -3.71 -2.73
N GLY A 105 0.84 -3.23 -2.72
CA GLY A 105 0.51 -1.82 -2.61
C GLY A 105 0.12 -1.17 -3.94
N PHE A 106 -0.29 0.10 -3.87
CA PHE A 106 -0.46 0.92 -5.06
C PHE A 106 0.80 1.75 -5.33
N HIS A 107 1.11 1.94 -6.61
CA HIS A 107 2.31 2.64 -7.03
C HIS A 107 1.96 3.67 -8.10
N VAL A 108 2.09 4.95 -7.80
CA VAL A 108 2.04 6.03 -8.81
C VAL A 108 3.44 6.20 -9.35
N MET A 109 3.63 5.89 -10.64
CA MET A 109 4.96 5.72 -11.23
C MET A 109 5.12 6.56 -12.48
N SER A 110 5.93 7.61 -12.42
CA SER A 110 6.24 8.47 -13.56
C SER A 110 4.99 9.01 -14.27
N SER A 111 3.99 9.41 -13.47
CA SER A 111 2.72 9.93 -13.98
C SER A 111 2.95 11.19 -14.84
N ALA A 112 2.39 11.20 -16.04
CA ALA A 112 2.52 12.33 -16.97
C ALA A 112 1.78 13.59 -16.50
N ARG A 113 0.85 13.46 -15.57
CA ARG A 113 0.06 14.55 -14.98
C ARG A 113 0.08 14.44 -13.47
N PRO A 114 -0.07 15.56 -12.74
CA PRO A 114 -0.23 15.50 -11.29
C PRO A 114 -1.41 14.60 -10.90
N PHE A 115 -1.16 13.67 -9.99
CA PHE A 115 -2.22 12.81 -9.46
C PHE A 115 -3.05 13.54 -8.41
N VAL A 116 -4.31 13.14 -8.28
CA VAL A 116 -5.23 13.63 -7.23
C VAL A 116 -5.85 12.43 -6.52
N ILE A 117 -5.61 12.33 -5.21
CA ILE A 117 -6.15 11.26 -4.36
C ILE A 117 -6.82 11.90 -3.16
N LYS A 118 -8.13 11.65 -3.01
CA LYS A 118 -8.94 12.20 -1.92
C LYS A 118 -9.73 11.11 -1.20
N ASN A 119 -9.78 11.23 0.13
CA ASN A 119 -10.57 10.36 1.00
C ASN A 119 -10.38 8.86 0.68
N LEU A 120 -9.14 8.43 0.67
CA LEU A 120 -8.75 7.04 0.45
C LEU A 120 -8.28 6.43 1.78
N VAL A 121 -8.69 5.20 2.04
CA VAL A 121 -8.12 4.34 3.10
C VAL A 121 -7.27 3.27 2.42
N VAL A 122 -6.03 3.13 2.87
CA VAL A 122 -5.09 2.10 2.39
C VAL A 122 -4.60 1.31 3.57
N GLU A 123 -4.87 0.01 3.55
CA GLU A 123 -4.51 -0.83 4.67
C GLU A 123 -3.94 -2.20 4.27
N ASN A 124 -3.12 -2.76 5.15
CA ASN A 124 -2.52 -4.08 5.03
C ASN A 124 -1.60 -4.25 3.79
N ALA A 125 -1.08 -3.17 3.24
CA ALA A 125 -0.15 -3.19 2.12
C ALA A 125 1.30 -3.41 2.58
N PHE A 126 2.10 -4.06 1.73
CA PHE A 126 3.54 -4.08 1.95
C PHE A 126 4.15 -2.68 1.71
N ARG A 127 3.88 -2.04 0.56
CA ARG A 127 4.46 -0.72 0.27
C ARG A 127 3.63 0.08 -0.73
N ASN A 128 3.20 1.26 -0.34
CA ASN A 128 2.60 2.23 -1.26
C ASN A 128 3.68 3.21 -1.73
N THR A 129 3.71 3.54 -3.02
CA THR A 129 4.84 4.29 -3.60
C THR A 129 4.36 5.44 -4.48
N ILE A 130 5.03 6.58 -4.37
CA ILE A 130 5.02 7.66 -5.35
C ILE A 130 6.45 7.82 -5.89
N PHE A 131 6.63 7.56 -7.17
CA PHE A 131 7.92 7.62 -7.83
C PHE A 131 7.86 8.50 -9.07
N ARG A 132 8.76 9.49 -9.15
CA ARG A 132 8.84 10.46 -10.27
C ARG A 132 7.48 11.04 -10.64
N SER A 133 6.67 11.36 -9.64
CA SER A 133 5.30 11.82 -9.82
C SER A 133 5.01 12.96 -8.85
N ASN A 134 4.25 13.95 -9.31
CA ASN A 134 3.78 15.05 -8.48
C ASN A 134 2.30 14.92 -8.24
N GLY A 135 1.81 15.48 -7.14
CA GLY A 135 0.38 15.49 -6.88
C GLY A 135 0.01 15.69 -5.42
N THR A 136 -1.27 15.49 -5.17
CA THR A 136 -1.86 15.74 -3.86
C THR A 136 -2.58 14.52 -3.32
N LEU A 137 -2.39 14.29 -2.01
CA LEU A 137 -3.22 13.40 -1.21
C LEU A 137 -3.94 14.25 -0.18
N GLU A 138 -5.26 14.17 -0.14
CA GLU A 138 -6.11 14.92 0.77
C GLU A 138 -6.99 13.96 1.56
N ASN A 139 -6.93 14.04 2.89
CA ASN A 139 -7.70 13.18 3.79
C ASN A 139 -7.50 11.68 3.51
N VAL A 140 -6.24 11.27 3.27
CA VAL A 140 -5.89 9.86 3.02
C VAL A 140 -5.39 9.21 4.30
N ARG A 141 -5.84 7.98 4.57
CA ARG A 141 -5.46 7.20 5.74
C ARG A 141 -4.60 6.01 5.32
N PHE A 142 -3.39 5.93 5.88
CA PHE A 142 -2.51 4.77 5.74
C PHE A 142 -2.47 4.03 7.07
N PHE A 143 -3.05 2.84 7.10
CA PHE A 143 -3.25 2.08 8.33
C PHE A 143 -2.69 0.65 8.20
N ASN A 144 -1.92 0.22 9.20
CA ASN A 144 -1.40 -1.15 9.29
C ASN A 144 -0.63 -1.62 8.02
N ASN A 145 0.18 -0.73 7.42
CA ASN A 145 1.04 -1.07 6.30
C ASN A 145 2.48 -1.31 6.78
N TYR A 146 3.28 -2.07 6.03
CA TYR A 146 4.70 -2.12 6.31
C TYR A 146 5.36 -0.77 5.94
N TYR A 147 5.14 -0.25 4.73
CA TYR A 147 5.41 1.15 4.37
C TYR A 147 4.08 1.84 4.07
N GLY A 148 3.67 2.79 4.92
CA GLY A 148 2.48 3.61 4.71
C GLY A 148 2.57 4.34 3.38
N LEU A 149 3.61 5.17 3.19
CA LEU A 149 3.92 5.80 1.92
C LEU A 149 5.44 5.93 1.73
N TRP A 150 5.93 5.51 0.58
CA TRP A 150 7.30 5.72 0.13
C TRP A 150 7.32 6.72 -1.01
N VAL A 151 8.01 7.84 -0.84
CA VAL A 151 8.17 8.89 -1.87
C VAL A 151 9.61 8.89 -2.36
N ASP A 152 9.79 8.82 -3.68
CA ASP A 152 11.11 8.75 -4.27
C ASP A 152 11.19 9.50 -5.61
N GLU A 153 12.26 10.25 -5.79
CA GLU A 153 12.52 11.10 -6.96
C GLU A 153 11.31 11.98 -7.37
N SER A 154 10.45 12.32 -6.42
CA SER A 154 9.23 13.09 -6.64
C SER A 154 9.42 14.53 -6.14
N PRO A 155 9.50 15.51 -7.04
CA PRO A 155 9.89 16.86 -6.66
C PRO A 155 8.83 17.63 -5.85
N ASP A 156 7.55 17.26 -5.94
CA ASP A 156 6.49 17.95 -5.22
C ASP A 156 5.28 17.05 -4.95
N VAL A 157 5.17 16.60 -3.69
CA VAL A 157 4.05 15.80 -3.20
C VAL A 157 3.46 16.51 -1.98
N THR A 158 2.16 16.81 -2.01
CA THR A 158 1.47 17.46 -0.88
C THR A 158 0.56 16.45 -0.18
N LEU A 159 0.69 16.38 1.14
CA LEU A 159 -0.16 15.58 2.04
C LEU A 159 -0.96 16.55 2.90
N SER A 160 -2.27 16.64 2.66
CA SER A 160 -3.17 17.50 3.41
C SER A 160 -4.15 16.68 4.24
N HIS A 161 -4.16 16.91 5.56
CA HIS A 161 -5.04 16.22 6.53
C HIS A 161 -4.97 14.69 6.43
N CYS A 162 -3.82 14.14 6.00
CA CYS A 162 -3.61 12.71 5.95
C CYS A 162 -3.33 12.14 7.35
N THR A 163 -3.53 10.83 7.50
CA THR A 163 -3.27 10.13 8.76
C THR A 163 -2.43 8.89 8.49
N PHE A 164 -1.34 8.73 9.25
CA PHE A 164 -0.52 7.53 9.23
C PHE A 164 -0.52 6.93 10.62
N ALA A 165 -1.08 5.72 10.76
CA ALA A 165 -1.13 5.02 12.05
C ALA A 165 -0.90 3.52 11.89
N HIS A 166 -0.27 2.92 12.90
CA HIS A 166 0.02 1.48 13.00
C HIS A 166 0.87 0.93 11.82
N ASN A 167 1.59 1.79 11.11
CA ASN A 167 2.52 1.35 10.07
C ASN A 167 3.89 1.03 10.70
N ARG A 168 4.68 0.15 10.05
CA ARG A 168 6.08 -0.02 10.46
C ARG A 168 6.88 1.24 10.11
N TYR A 169 6.82 1.69 8.86
CA TYR A 169 7.35 2.98 8.41
C TYR A 169 6.18 3.81 7.89
N ALA A 170 5.85 4.91 8.57
CA ALA A 170 4.69 5.70 8.18
C ALA A 170 4.92 6.44 6.87
N LEU A 171 5.90 7.34 6.83
CA LEU A 171 6.27 8.11 5.64
C LEU A 171 7.78 8.07 5.45
N SER A 172 8.21 7.45 4.35
CA SER A 172 9.62 7.42 3.94
C SER A 172 9.84 8.29 2.72
N VAL A 173 10.81 9.19 2.77
CA VAL A 173 11.17 10.07 1.65
C VAL A 173 12.64 9.85 1.29
N ARG A 174 12.87 9.11 0.18
CA ARG A 174 14.22 8.81 -0.28
C ARG A 174 14.84 9.98 -1.06
N ALA A 175 14.09 10.50 -2.01
CA ALA A 175 14.48 11.67 -2.77
C ALA A 175 13.24 12.49 -3.16
N GLY A 176 13.39 13.80 -3.25
CA GLY A 176 12.31 14.70 -3.56
C GLY A 176 11.79 15.48 -2.37
N ARG A 177 10.60 16.04 -2.50
CA ARG A 177 10.02 16.96 -1.53
C ARG A 177 8.59 16.55 -1.20
N VAL A 178 8.29 16.50 0.09
CA VAL A 178 6.93 16.30 0.60
C VAL A 178 6.54 17.48 1.48
N VAL A 179 5.35 18.02 1.27
CA VAL A 179 4.76 19.09 2.09
C VAL A 179 3.67 18.52 2.98
N LEU A 180 3.76 18.74 4.27
CA LEU A 180 2.76 18.31 5.26
C LEU A 180 1.88 19.49 5.66
N ASN A 181 0.57 19.35 5.45
CA ASN A 181 -0.44 20.33 5.86
C ASN A 181 -1.45 19.64 6.79
N GLY A 182 -1.37 19.85 8.10
CA GLY A 182 -2.26 19.24 9.08
C GLY A 182 -2.27 17.70 9.06
N THR A 183 -1.19 17.08 8.61
CA THR A 183 -1.05 15.63 8.48
C THR A 183 -0.54 15.03 9.79
N SER A 184 -1.26 14.02 10.32
CA SER A 184 -0.92 13.33 11.55
C SER A 184 -0.13 12.05 11.25
N VAL A 185 0.98 11.87 12.00
CA VAL A 185 1.84 10.68 11.93
C VAL A 185 2.10 10.19 13.35
N SER A 186 1.31 9.21 13.80
CA SER A 186 1.37 8.72 15.19
C SER A 186 1.12 7.23 15.28
N GLU A 187 1.54 6.62 16.39
CA GLU A 187 1.31 5.18 16.67
C GLU A 187 1.95 4.24 15.64
N ASN A 188 2.97 4.70 14.92
CA ASN A 188 3.76 3.87 14.02
C ASN A 188 5.03 3.37 14.74
N VAL A 189 5.74 2.40 14.15
CA VAL A 189 7.08 2.06 14.66
C VAL A 189 8.02 3.21 14.35
N TYR A 190 8.12 3.62 13.09
CA TYR A 190 8.88 4.81 12.66
C TYR A 190 7.92 5.81 12.01
N GLY A 191 7.99 7.07 12.43
CA GLY A 191 7.18 8.17 11.89
C GLY A 191 7.70 8.62 10.51
N LEU A 192 8.50 9.68 10.47
CA LEU A 192 9.16 10.16 9.24
C LEU A 192 10.55 9.54 9.13
N TYR A 193 10.83 8.93 7.98
CA TYR A 193 12.15 8.42 7.62
C TYR A 193 12.69 9.16 6.41
N LEU A 194 13.76 9.92 6.57
CA LEU A 194 14.38 10.76 5.55
C LEU A 194 15.71 10.17 5.12
N GLU A 195 15.82 9.77 3.89
CA GLU A 195 17.09 9.48 3.25
C GLU A 195 17.78 10.78 2.79
N THR A 196 19.03 10.68 2.34
CA THR A 196 19.94 11.83 2.16
C THR A 196 19.39 12.93 1.23
N ALA A 197 18.58 12.59 0.24
CA ALA A 197 18.01 13.51 -0.73
C ALA A 197 16.52 13.84 -0.48
N GLY A 198 15.93 13.25 0.55
CA GLY A 198 14.54 13.51 0.94
C GLY A 198 14.39 14.81 1.72
N LYS A 199 13.31 15.54 1.47
CA LYS A 199 12.95 16.78 2.16
C LYS A 199 11.50 16.74 2.60
N ILE A 200 11.26 17.19 3.81
CA ILE A 200 9.93 17.47 4.36
C ILE A 200 9.84 18.95 4.66
N ASP A 201 8.75 19.55 4.20
CA ASP A 201 8.37 20.93 4.53
C ASP A 201 6.96 20.95 5.15
N GLY A 202 6.56 22.07 5.71
CA GLY A 202 5.24 22.25 6.32
C GLY A 202 5.23 21.91 7.81
N ASP A 203 4.06 21.52 8.30
CA ASP A 203 3.80 21.34 9.73
C ASP A 203 4.14 19.91 10.18
N THR A 204 5.13 19.80 11.06
CA THR A 204 5.55 18.52 11.67
C THR A 204 5.10 18.37 13.13
N ASP A 205 4.33 19.26 13.70
CA ASP A 205 3.92 19.22 15.11
C ASP A 205 3.00 18.02 15.42
N LEU A 206 2.33 17.48 14.38
CA LEU A 206 1.49 16.30 14.48
C LEU A 206 2.25 14.98 14.23
N VAL A 207 3.58 15.05 14.08
CA VAL A 207 4.45 13.87 13.99
C VAL A 207 4.96 13.56 15.39
N ARG A 208 4.26 12.65 16.08
CA ARG A 208 4.52 12.38 17.50
C ARG A 208 4.00 11.02 17.94
N ASN A 209 4.48 10.55 19.08
CA ASN A 209 4.03 9.29 19.71
C ASN A 209 4.28 8.04 18.83
N ASN A 210 5.35 8.06 18.02
CA ASN A 210 5.79 6.86 17.32
C ASN A 210 6.78 6.09 18.21
N GLN A 211 6.79 4.76 18.09
CA GLN A 211 7.45 3.88 19.07
C GLN A 211 8.97 4.04 19.12
N GLU A 212 9.64 4.01 17.98
CA GLU A 212 11.11 4.06 17.88
C GLU A 212 11.62 5.48 17.60
N SER A 213 10.96 6.21 16.71
CA SER A 213 11.28 7.60 16.42
C SER A 213 10.16 8.34 15.71
N ASP A 214 9.96 9.60 16.06
CA ASP A 214 9.05 10.48 15.34
C ASP A 214 9.67 10.94 14.01
N ILE A 215 10.92 11.37 14.04
CA ILE A 215 11.67 11.77 12.84
C ILE A 215 13.06 11.15 12.88
N ARG A 216 13.41 10.43 11.82
CA ARG A 216 14.72 9.84 11.61
C ARG A 216 15.28 10.28 10.26
N SER A 217 16.55 10.66 10.22
CA SER A 217 17.23 10.96 8.96
C SER A 217 18.58 10.28 8.87
N GLU A 218 18.98 9.81 7.68
CA GLU A 218 20.30 9.25 7.45
C GLU A 218 21.44 10.21 7.79
N ALA A 219 21.22 11.51 7.57
CA ALA A 219 22.21 12.54 7.96
C ALA A 219 22.45 12.60 9.47
N SER A 220 21.41 12.35 10.29
CA SER A 220 21.54 12.27 11.74
C SER A 220 22.21 10.95 12.15
N ASP A 221 21.89 9.85 11.46
CA ASP A 221 22.50 8.55 11.71
C ASP A 221 24.00 8.55 11.35
N MET A 222 24.41 9.20 10.26
CA MET A 222 25.83 9.40 9.93
C MET A 222 26.58 10.22 10.99
N LYS A 223 25.96 11.24 11.55
CA LYS A 223 26.54 12.00 12.68
C LYS A 223 26.65 11.15 13.94
N MET A 224 25.66 10.32 14.23
CA MET A 224 25.69 9.38 15.36
C MET A 224 26.71 8.26 15.15
N THR A 225 26.84 7.73 13.94
CA THR A 225 27.84 6.71 13.60
C THR A 225 29.25 7.25 13.77
N LYS A 226 29.55 8.48 13.32
CA LYS A 226 30.84 9.14 13.59
C LYS A 226 31.12 9.32 15.09
N LYS A 227 30.09 9.47 15.91
CA LYS A 227 30.19 9.54 17.37
C LYS A 227 30.30 8.16 18.03
N ARG A 228 29.70 7.11 17.42
CA ARG A 228 29.73 5.72 17.89
C ARG A 228 30.93 4.89 17.40
N VAL A 229 31.55 5.22 16.26
CA VAL A 229 32.78 4.59 15.79
C VAL A 229 33.95 4.81 16.77
N ARG A 230 33.81 5.69 17.76
CA ARG A 230 34.69 5.71 18.95
C ARG A 230 34.31 4.70 20.05
N ARG A 231 33.22 3.91 19.89
CA ARG A 231 32.82 2.82 20.79
C ARG A 231 32.17 1.71 19.95
N ASN A 232 32.96 0.66 19.70
CA ASN A 232 32.55 -0.66 19.20
C ASN A 232 31.05 -0.96 19.28
N VAL A 233 30.34 -1.01 18.14
CA VAL A 233 29.22 -1.96 17.94
C VAL A 233 28.99 -2.15 16.44
N TRP A 234 29.64 -3.15 15.87
CA TRP A 234 29.18 -3.87 14.69
C TRP A 234 28.37 -5.05 15.19
N HIS A 235 27.04 -4.96 15.29
CA HIS A 235 26.15 -6.12 15.34
C HIS A 235 24.72 -5.64 15.06
N ASN A 236 24.08 -6.30 14.12
CA ASN A 236 22.67 -6.26 13.73
C ASN A 236 22.27 -5.42 12.49
N ILE A 237 22.91 -5.67 11.35
CA ILE A 237 22.32 -5.34 10.03
C ILE A 237 22.05 -6.60 9.19
N GLU A 238 22.52 -7.80 9.59
CA GLU A 238 22.42 -9.02 8.76
C GLU A 238 21.18 -9.90 9.00
N SER A 239 20.18 -9.47 9.77
CA SER A 239 19.02 -10.33 10.07
C SER A 239 17.71 -9.93 9.39
N PHE A 240 17.72 -9.12 8.33
CA PHE A 240 16.51 -8.66 7.64
C PHE A 240 16.63 -8.69 6.10
N PHE A 241 17.25 -9.75 5.55
CA PHE A 241 17.11 -10.10 4.13
C PHE A 241 16.62 -11.54 3.99
#